data_ff84bd7d2b0138a467cda2ef12ddf9a4
#
_entry.id   ff84bd7d2b0138a467cda2ef12ddf9a4
#
_cell.length_a   1.000
_cell.length_b   1.000
_cell.length_c   1.000
_cell.angle_alpha   90.00
_cell.angle_beta   90.00
_cell.angle_gamma   90.00
#
_symmetry.space_group_name_H-M   'P 1'
#
loop_
_entity.id
_entity.type
_entity.pdbx_description
1 polymer ?
#
loop_
_entity_poly.entity_id
_entity_poly.type
_entity_poly.pdbx_seq_one_letter_code
_entity_poly.pdbx_strand_id
1 'polypeptide(L)' 'MKLEEAITYAIMSDGHGKTTDQIADAISRNGWHLRKDGKPVTSAQVYACICRYPSIFTKEAGRICVML' A
#
# COMPACT_ATOMS: atom_id res chain seq x y z
N MET A 1 12.00 0.88 2.58
CA MET A 1 11.38 0.76 1.23
C MET A 1 10.68 2.05 0.85
N LYS A 2 10.60 2.34 -0.43
CA LYS A 2 9.72 3.40 -0.91
C LYS A 2 8.27 2.99 -0.69
N LEU A 3 7.36 3.95 -0.63
CA LEU A 3 5.96 3.66 -0.31
C LEU A 3 5.33 2.70 -1.33
N GLU A 4 5.54 2.91 -2.63
CA GLU A 4 4.99 2.04 -3.67
C GLU A 4 5.55 0.61 -3.57
N GLU A 5 6.79 0.45 -3.16
CA GLU A 5 7.39 -0.86 -2.92
C GLU A 5 6.76 -1.54 -1.71
N ALA A 6 6.54 -0.77 -0.64
CA ALA A 6 5.93 -1.30 0.58
C ALA A 6 4.48 -1.74 0.33
N ILE A 7 3.74 -0.98 -0.46
CA ILE A 7 2.37 -1.33 -0.83
C ILE A 7 2.35 -2.63 -1.63
N THR A 8 3.23 -2.75 -2.63
CA THR A 8 3.35 -3.96 -3.44
C THR A 8 3.67 -5.17 -2.57
N TYR A 9 4.62 -5.01 -1.66
CA TYR A 9 5.02 -6.08 -0.75
C TYR A 9 3.85 -6.51 0.14
N ALA A 10 3.11 -5.55 0.68
CA ALA A 10 1.96 -5.84 1.55
C ALA A 10 0.89 -6.66 0.82
N ILE A 11 0.62 -6.33 -0.45
CA ILE A 11 -0.37 -7.05 -1.24
C ILE A 11 0.14 -8.45 -1.59
N MET A 12 1.37 -8.56 -2.06
CA MET A 12 1.91 -9.81 -2.54
C MET A 12 2.18 -10.83 -1.42
N SER A 13 2.46 -10.36 -0.22
CA SER A 13 2.74 -11.26 0.90
C SER A 13 1.54 -12.13 1.30
N ASP A 14 0.31 -11.65 1.04
CA ASP A 14 -0.91 -12.42 1.30
C ASP A 14 -1.46 -13.11 0.04
N GLY A 15 -0.92 -12.75 -1.12
CA GLY A 15 -1.34 -13.35 -2.39
C GLY A 15 -2.68 -12.89 -2.92
N HIS A 16 -3.30 -11.86 -2.34
CA HIS A 16 -4.55 -11.30 -2.83
C HIS A 16 -4.68 -9.83 -2.41
N GLY A 17 -5.65 -9.14 -3.03
CA GLY A 17 -5.85 -7.71 -2.82
C GLY A 17 -6.25 -7.34 -1.40
N LYS A 18 -5.93 -6.13 -1.00
CA LYS A 18 -6.23 -5.58 0.31
C LYS A 18 -6.87 -4.20 0.19
N THR A 19 -7.60 -3.79 1.23
CA THR A 19 -8.09 -2.42 1.32
C THR A 19 -6.93 -1.48 1.68
N THR A 20 -7.12 -0.18 1.44
CA THR A 20 -6.10 0.80 1.79
C THR A 20 -5.80 0.81 3.28
N ASP A 21 -6.81 0.57 4.12
CA ASP A 21 -6.61 0.50 5.57
C ASP A 21 -5.76 -0.70 5.96
N GLN A 22 -6.01 -1.86 5.37
CA GLN A 22 -5.22 -3.07 5.62
C GLN A 22 -3.78 -2.88 5.19
N ILE A 23 -3.56 -2.26 4.03
CA ILE A 23 -2.22 -1.98 3.51
C ILE A 23 -1.48 -1.03 4.44
N ALA A 24 -2.11 0.07 4.84
CA ALA A 24 -1.50 1.05 5.73
C ALA A 24 -1.13 0.42 7.07
N ASP A 25 -2.02 -0.40 7.62
CA ASP A 25 -1.78 -1.10 8.89
C ASP A 25 -0.59 -2.06 8.77
N ALA A 26 -0.53 -2.84 7.69
CA ALA A 26 0.57 -3.79 7.47
C ALA A 26 1.91 -3.07 7.36
N ILE A 27 1.97 -1.98 6.61
CA ILE A 27 3.20 -1.19 6.44
C ILE A 27 3.65 -0.62 7.78
N SER A 28 2.72 -0.06 8.56
CA SER A 28 3.04 0.55 9.84
C SER A 28 3.52 -0.48 10.86
N ARG A 29 2.84 -1.63 10.93
CA ARG A 29 3.20 -2.68 11.89
C ARG A 29 4.55 -3.31 11.60
N ASN A 30 4.91 -3.42 10.33
CA ASN A 30 6.17 -4.07 9.93
C ASN A 30 7.31 -3.09 9.70
N GLY A 31 7.04 -1.79 9.77
CA GLY A 31 8.08 -0.78 9.56
C GLY A 31 8.63 -0.77 8.15
N TRP A 32 7.85 -1.16 7.16
CA TRP A 32 8.32 -1.25 5.77
C TRP A 32 8.53 0.11 5.12
N HIS A 33 7.90 1.15 5.65
CA HIS A 33 8.09 2.52 5.18
C HIS A 33 7.88 3.47 6.34
N LEU A 34 8.82 4.41 6.52
CA LEU A 34 8.74 5.43 7.56
C LEU A 34 8.56 6.79 6.90
N ARG A 35 7.60 7.56 7.41
CA ARG A 35 7.39 8.93 6.98
C ARG A 35 8.51 9.81 7.54
N LYS A 36 8.80 10.90 6.85
CA LYS A 36 9.83 11.85 7.29
C LYS A 36 9.49 12.48 8.64
N ASP A 37 8.20 12.63 8.96
CA ASP A 37 7.75 13.20 10.23
C ASP A 37 7.63 12.16 11.35
N GLY A 38 7.98 10.91 11.09
CA GLY A 38 7.94 9.84 12.08
C GLY A 38 6.55 9.30 12.38
N LYS A 39 5.51 9.79 11.71
CA LYS A 39 4.14 9.32 11.93
C LYS A 39 3.86 8.07 11.09
N PRO A 40 2.88 7.24 11.50
CA PRO A 40 2.54 6.05 10.73
C PRO A 40 1.92 6.41 9.38
N VAL A 41 2.08 5.51 8.41
CA VAL A 41 1.44 5.65 7.10
C VAL A 41 -0.07 5.56 7.25
N THR A 42 -0.80 6.45 6.57
CA THR A 42 -2.26 6.47 6.61
C THR A 42 -2.86 5.89 5.34
N SER A 43 -4.13 5.48 5.40
CA SER A 43 -4.85 4.99 4.22
C SER A 43 -4.93 6.03 3.12
N ALA A 44 -5.02 7.33 3.48
CA ALA A 44 -5.04 8.41 2.51
C ALA A 44 -3.73 8.48 1.72
N GLN A 45 -2.59 8.27 2.39
CA GLN A 45 -1.29 8.24 1.71
C GLN A 45 -1.17 7.04 0.78
N VAL A 46 -1.65 5.88 1.22
CA VAL A 46 -1.67 4.68 0.39
C VAL A 46 -2.49 4.92 -0.87
N TYR A 47 -3.68 5.48 -0.71
CA TYR A 47 -4.56 5.78 -1.84
C TYR A 47 -3.92 6.77 -2.81
N ALA A 48 -3.33 7.85 -2.30
CA ALA A 48 -2.65 8.84 -3.14
C ALA A 48 -1.51 8.21 -3.93
N CYS A 49 -0.74 7.31 -3.30
CA CYS A 49 0.35 6.61 -3.96
C CYS A 49 -0.18 5.71 -5.08
N ILE A 50 -1.25 4.98 -4.82
CA ILE A 50 -1.87 4.09 -5.80
C ILE A 50 -2.33 4.88 -7.02
N CYS A 51 -2.91 6.06 -6.83
CA CYS A 51 -3.35 6.92 -7.93
C CYS A 51 -2.19 7.43 -8.78
N ARG A 52 -0.99 7.52 -8.21
CA ARG A 52 0.21 7.95 -8.95
C ARG A 52 0.82 6.85 -9.81
N TYR A 53 0.46 5.60 -9.57
CA TYR A 53 1.02 4.43 -10.27
C TYR A 53 -0.09 3.56 -10.85
N PRO A 54 -0.93 4.11 -11.74
CA PRO A 54 -2.07 3.34 -12.27
C PRO A 54 -1.67 2.15 -13.14
N SER A 55 -0.42 2.10 -13.61
CA SER A 55 0.10 0.97 -14.38
C SER A 55 0.52 -0.21 -13.49
N ILE A 56 0.65 0.02 -12.18
CA ILE A 56 1.09 -1.00 -11.23
C ILE A 56 -0.08 -1.52 -10.41
N PHE A 57 -0.97 -0.61 -9.98
CA PHE A 57 -2.06 -0.95 -9.08
C PHE A 57 -3.40 -0.78 -9.75
N THR A 58 -4.33 -1.70 -9.44
CA THR A 58 -5.72 -1.59 -9.87
C THR A 58 -6.64 -1.77 -8.66
N LYS A 59 -7.85 -1.24 -8.75
CA LYS A 59 -8.83 -1.35 -7.67
C LYS A 59 -10.01 -2.19 -8.16
N GLU A 60 -10.29 -3.27 -7.44
CA GLU A 60 -11.42 -4.16 -7.74
C GLU A 60 -12.19 -4.47 -6.47
N ALA A 61 -13.50 -4.24 -6.50
CA ALA A 61 -14.39 -4.53 -5.37
C ALA A 61 -13.90 -3.92 -4.05
N GLY A 62 -13.35 -2.70 -4.10
CA GLY A 62 -12.83 -2.01 -2.93
C GLY A 62 -11.45 -2.46 -2.47
N ARG A 63 -10.83 -3.39 -3.18
CA ARG A 63 -9.50 -3.90 -2.84
C ARG A 63 -8.47 -3.44 -3.87
N ILE A 64 -7.26 -3.23 -3.41
CA ILE A 64 -6.15 -2.81 -4.27
C ILE A 64 -5.36 -4.06 -4.65
N CYS A 65 -5.14 -4.23 -5.95
CA CYS A 65 -4.40 -5.36 -6.49
C CYS A 65 -3.19 -4.86 -7.28
N VAL A 66 -2.17 -5.70 -7.38
CA VAL A 66 -0.98 -5.41 -8.20
C VAL A 66 -1.18 -6.05 -9.56
N MET A 67 -0.97 -5.27 -10.61
CA MET A 67 -1.01 -5.78 -11.99
C MET A 67 0.37 -6.28 -12.36
N LEU A 68 0.50 -7.57 -12.48
CA LEU A 68 1.75 -8.23 -12.86
C LEU A 68 1.64 -8.89 -14.22
#